data_9df30cec539dde16904dbb49a7202e86
#
_entry.id   9df30cec539dde16904dbb49a7202e86
#
_cell.length_a   1.000
_cell.length_b   1.000
_cell.length_c   1.000
_cell.angle_alpha   90.00
_cell.angle_beta   90.00
_cell.angle_gamma   90.00
#
_symmetry.space_group_name_H-M   'P 1'
#
loop_
_entity.id
_entity.type
_entity.pdbx_description
1 polymer ?
#
loop_
_entity_poly.entity_id
_entity_poly.type
_entity_poly.pdbx_seq_one_letter_code
_entity_poly.pdbx_strand_id
1 'polypeptide(L)'
;TKFILDDYLNAEKVVLAGSFNRWDESLFKMKKTGSGWELTLELRPDVYEYKFIVDGKWIEDSKNPDRALNEFDEYNSIIKVKKDVTFLLYNFKNAKNVILAGDFNNWSENEFQMRKTENGWTYTLPLTGGKYHYKYIVDGKWIVDPDNSVREYDGKGHINSVKMVR
;
A
#
# COMPACT_ATOMS: atom_id res chain seq x y z
N THR A 1 -10.19 -5.84 -3.73
CA THR A 1 -9.05 -6.61 -4.28
C THR A 1 -9.55 -7.89 -4.92
N LYS A 2 -9.24 -8.09 -6.19
CA LYS A 2 -9.61 -9.30 -6.92
C LYS A 2 -8.41 -10.24 -7.03
N PHE A 3 -8.62 -11.51 -6.65
CA PHE A 3 -7.68 -12.60 -6.82
C PHE A 3 -8.14 -13.50 -7.96
N ILE A 4 -7.21 -13.92 -8.83
CA ILE A 4 -7.48 -14.75 -9.97
C ILE A 4 -6.43 -15.87 -9.99
N LEU A 5 -6.88 -17.10 -10.11
CA LEU A 5 -6.06 -18.26 -10.41
C LEU A 5 -6.50 -18.82 -11.76
N ASP A 6 -5.67 -18.64 -12.79
CA ASP A 6 -5.94 -19.20 -14.10
C ASP A 6 -5.63 -20.70 -14.13
N ASP A 7 -6.22 -21.38 -15.09
CA ASP A 7 -6.13 -22.83 -15.23
C ASP A 7 -6.81 -23.61 -14.09
N TYR A 8 -6.32 -24.76 -13.73
CA TYR A 8 -6.88 -25.65 -12.71
C TYR A 8 -8.38 -25.95 -12.89
N LEU A 9 -8.86 -25.99 -14.14
CA LEU A 9 -10.29 -26.22 -14.46
C LEU A 9 -10.80 -27.58 -14.01
N ASN A 10 -9.91 -28.55 -13.80
CA ASN A 10 -10.27 -29.90 -13.31
C ASN A 10 -10.31 -29.99 -11.78
N ALA A 11 -9.90 -28.92 -11.06
CA ALA A 11 -9.97 -28.90 -9.61
C ALA A 11 -11.44 -28.88 -9.13
N GLU A 12 -11.70 -29.57 -8.02
CA GLU A 12 -13.01 -29.61 -7.39
C GLU A 12 -13.20 -28.39 -6.46
N LYS A 13 -12.12 -27.96 -5.83
CA LYS A 13 -12.15 -26.87 -4.84
C LYS A 13 -10.88 -26.04 -4.89
N VAL A 14 -11.05 -24.71 -4.91
CA VAL A 14 -9.95 -23.78 -4.70
C VAL A 14 -10.30 -22.82 -3.57
N VAL A 15 -9.36 -22.61 -2.65
CA VAL A 15 -9.47 -21.70 -1.52
C VAL A 15 -8.32 -20.69 -1.58
N LEU A 16 -8.61 -19.47 -1.21
CA LEU A 16 -7.62 -18.41 -0.99
C LEU A 16 -7.31 -18.30 0.51
N ALA A 17 -6.05 -18.42 0.89
CA ALA A 17 -5.59 -18.18 2.25
C ALA A 17 -4.44 -17.19 2.28
N GLY A 18 -4.34 -16.42 3.34
CA GLY A 18 -3.30 -15.40 3.48
C GLY A 18 -3.28 -14.74 4.86
N SER A 19 -2.38 -13.80 5.05
CA SER A 19 -2.26 -13.03 6.29
C SER A 19 -3.55 -12.28 6.66
N PHE A 20 -4.38 -11.94 5.68
CA PHE A 20 -5.68 -11.28 5.88
C PHE A 20 -6.74 -12.15 6.59
N ASN A 21 -6.60 -13.48 6.55
CA ASN A 21 -7.51 -14.42 7.23
C ASN A 21 -6.78 -15.38 8.16
N ARG A 22 -5.55 -15.06 8.59
CA ARG A 22 -4.70 -15.89 9.44
C ARG A 22 -4.44 -17.27 8.85
N TRP A 23 -4.36 -17.36 7.52
CA TRP A 23 -4.13 -18.59 6.76
C TRP A 23 -5.21 -19.67 6.93
N ASP A 24 -6.44 -19.26 7.26
CA ASP A 24 -7.58 -20.17 7.40
C ASP A 24 -8.01 -20.72 6.03
N GLU A 25 -7.83 -22.03 5.85
CA GLU A 25 -8.15 -22.76 4.62
C GLU A 25 -9.64 -23.10 4.45
N SER A 26 -10.48 -22.73 5.40
CA SER A 26 -11.91 -23.01 5.34
C SER A 26 -12.78 -21.85 4.85
N LEU A 27 -12.30 -20.60 4.93
CA LEU A 27 -13.13 -19.41 4.79
C LEU A 27 -13.35 -18.95 3.35
N PHE A 28 -12.30 -18.76 2.57
CA PHE A 28 -12.41 -18.06 1.29
C PHE A 28 -12.38 -19.00 0.09
N LYS A 29 -13.52 -19.67 -0.13
CA LYS A 29 -13.72 -20.51 -1.33
C LYS A 29 -13.81 -19.63 -2.57
N MET A 30 -13.00 -19.92 -3.57
CA MET A 30 -13.02 -19.23 -4.85
C MET A 30 -14.16 -19.73 -5.74
N LYS A 31 -14.64 -18.89 -6.63
CA LYS A 31 -15.66 -19.20 -7.63
C LYS A 31 -14.99 -19.64 -8.92
N LYS A 32 -15.42 -20.77 -9.47
CA LYS A 32 -14.98 -21.26 -10.76
C LYS A 32 -15.52 -20.38 -11.89
N THR A 33 -14.68 -20.11 -12.88
CA THR A 33 -15.00 -19.35 -14.09
C THR A 33 -14.72 -20.19 -15.34
N GLY A 34 -14.91 -19.63 -16.52
CA GLY A 34 -14.58 -20.32 -17.77
C GLY A 34 -13.08 -20.54 -18.01
N SER A 35 -12.20 -19.78 -17.32
CA SER A 35 -10.74 -19.83 -17.50
C SER A 35 -9.95 -20.15 -16.24
N GLY A 36 -10.64 -20.35 -15.11
CA GLY A 36 -9.97 -20.60 -13.83
C GLY A 36 -10.86 -20.30 -12.64
N TRP A 37 -10.33 -19.58 -11.65
CA TRP A 37 -10.99 -19.30 -10.38
C TRP A 37 -10.81 -17.83 -9.98
N GLU A 38 -11.83 -17.26 -9.35
CA GLU A 38 -11.76 -15.87 -8.89
C GLU A 38 -12.42 -15.69 -7.52
N LEU A 39 -11.92 -14.68 -6.78
CA LEU A 39 -12.52 -14.20 -5.56
C LEU A 39 -12.23 -12.71 -5.40
N THR A 40 -13.22 -11.94 -4.98
CA THR A 40 -13.05 -10.53 -4.65
C THR A 40 -13.24 -10.33 -3.15
N LEU A 41 -12.27 -9.68 -2.50
CA LEU A 41 -12.29 -9.32 -1.09
C LEU A 41 -12.17 -7.81 -0.91
N GLU A 42 -12.86 -7.27 0.07
CA GLU A 42 -12.59 -5.93 0.58
C GLU A 42 -11.46 -6.02 1.62
N LEU A 43 -10.27 -5.60 1.24
CA LEU A 43 -9.11 -5.56 2.11
C LEU A 43 -8.76 -4.11 2.45
N ARG A 44 -8.37 -3.87 3.69
CA ARG A 44 -7.81 -2.57 4.09
C ARG A 44 -6.47 -2.33 3.40
N PRO A 45 -6.06 -1.08 3.23
CA PRO A 45 -4.72 -0.79 2.71
C PRO A 45 -3.65 -1.42 3.60
N ASP A 46 -2.88 -2.33 3.03
CA ASP A 46 -1.76 -3.04 3.70
C ASP A 46 -0.99 -3.88 2.68
N VAL A 47 0.04 -4.57 3.15
CA VAL A 47 0.79 -5.59 2.41
C VAL A 47 0.39 -6.95 2.96
N TYR A 48 -0.14 -7.80 2.09
CA TYR A 48 -0.59 -9.15 2.48
C TYR A 48 0.20 -10.23 1.75
N GLU A 49 0.46 -11.30 2.46
CA GLU A 49 0.95 -12.56 1.88
C GLU A 49 -0.21 -13.51 1.65
N TYR A 50 -0.17 -14.29 0.57
CA TYR A 50 -1.23 -15.24 0.24
C TYR A 50 -0.72 -16.43 -0.57
N LYS A 51 -1.51 -17.50 -0.56
CA LYS A 51 -1.41 -18.68 -1.43
C LYS A 51 -2.80 -19.14 -1.86
N PHE A 52 -2.86 -19.89 -2.94
CA PHE A 52 -4.04 -20.67 -3.29
C PHE A 52 -3.91 -22.09 -2.74
N ILE A 53 -5.06 -22.71 -2.43
CA ILE A 53 -5.14 -24.11 -2.01
C ILE A 53 -6.03 -24.82 -3.03
N VAL A 54 -5.42 -25.62 -3.90
CA VAL A 54 -6.09 -26.35 -4.98
C VAL A 54 -6.23 -27.82 -4.55
N ASP A 55 -7.45 -28.26 -4.29
CA ASP A 55 -7.75 -29.61 -3.80
C ASP A 55 -6.86 -30.04 -2.63
N GLY A 56 -6.63 -29.12 -1.69
CA GLY A 56 -5.80 -29.31 -0.50
C GLY A 56 -4.29 -29.06 -0.69
N LYS A 57 -3.83 -28.78 -1.90
CA LYS A 57 -2.43 -28.47 -2.19
C LYS A 57 -2.19 -26.97 -2.21
N TRP A 58 -1.27 -26.50 -1.36
CA TRP A 58 -0.82 -25.10 -1.30
C TRP A 58 0.08 -24.74 -2.48
N ILE A 59 -0.26 -23.68 -3.19
CA ILE A 59 0.52 -23.16 -4.32
C ILE A 59 0.64 -21.65 -4.25
N GLU A 60 1.78 -21.12 -4.68
CA GLU A 60 1.95 -19.69 -4.92
C GLU A 60 1.23 -19.24 -6.20
N ASP A 61 0.98 -17.95 -6.31
CA ASP A 61 0.49 -17.33 -7.54
C ASP A 61 1.65 -17.19 -8.55
N SER A 62 1.74 -18.10 -9.50
CA SER A 62 2.81 -18.11 -10.49
C SER A 62 2.84 -16.89 -11.42
N LYS A 63 1.73 -16.13 -11.48
CA LYS A 63 1.64 -14.89 -12.27
C LYS A 63 2.02 -13.64 -11.49
N ASN A 64 2.14 -13.76 -10.18
CA ASN A 64 2.56 -12.63 -9.32
C ASN A 64 4.07 -12.69 -9.08
N PRO A 65 4.85 -11.73 -9.61
CA PRO A 65 6.29 -11.68 -9.38
C PRO A 65 6.67 -11.25 -7.96
N ASP A 66 5.76 -10.57 -7.24
CA ASP A 66 5.99 -10.12 -5.87
C ASP A 66 5.79 -11.29 -4.91
N ARG A 67 6.86 -11.73 -4.26
CA ARG A 67 6.85 -12.86 -3.33
C ARG A 67 7.86 -12.70 -2.20
N ALA A 68 7.62 -13.35 -1.07
CA ALA A 68 8.52 -13.41 0.07
C ALA A 68 8.75 -14.86 0.50
N LEU A 69 9.97 -15.16 0.95
CA LEU A 69 10.29 -16.44 1.57
C LEU A 69 9.66 -16.49 2.96
N ASN A 70 8.97 -17.57 3.28
CA ASN A 70 8.36 -17.79 4.59
C ASN A 70 9.30 -18.61 5.51
N GLU A 71 8.86 -18.86 6.74
CA GLU A 71 9.63 -19.62 7.74
C GLU A 71 9.82 -21.12 7.41
N PHE A 72 9.15 -21.62 6.36
CA PHE A 72 9.25 -23.00 5.89
C PHE A 72 10.10 -23.14 4.63
N ASP A 73 10.89 -22.12 4.29
CA ASP A 73 11.66 -22.04 3.04
C ASP A 73 10.80 -22.15 1.76
N GLU A 74 9.55 -21.76 1.84
CA GLU A 74 8.63 -21.66 0.72
C GLU A 74 8.30 -20.20 0.40
N TYR A 75 7.88 -19.92 -0.82
CA TYR A 75 7.43 -18.59 -1.20
C TYR A 75 5.92 -18.39 -0.97
N ASN A 76 5.58 -17.25 -0.40
CA ASN A 76 4.24 -16.70 -0.40
C ASN A 76 4.16 -15.59 -1.44
N SER A 77 3.06 -15.51 -2.17
CA SER A 77 2.78 -14.37 -3.06
C SER A 77 2.42 -13.14 -2.25
N ILE A 78 2.79 -11.94 -2.72
CA ILE A 78 2.54 -10.68 -2.02
C ILE A 78 1.55 -9.84 -2.81
N ILE A 79 0.56 -9.25 -2.14
CA ILE A 79 -0.30 -8.22 -2.69
C ILE A 79 -0.26 -6.96 -1.85
N LYS A 80 -0.07 -5.81 -2.53
CA LYS A 80 -0.03 -4.47 -1.92
C LYS A 80 -1.36 -3.78 -2.17
N VAL A 81 -2.21 -3.72 -1.17
CA VAL A 81 -3.47 -2.99 -1.23
C VAL A 81 -3.23 -1.55 -0.84
N LYS A 82 -3.48 -0.65 -1.77
CA LYS A 82 -3.25 0.80 -1.60
C LYS A 82 -4.56 1.56 -1.62
N LYS A 83 -4.56 2.73 -1.00
CA LYS A 83 -5.58 3.75 -1.19
C LYS A 83 -4.96 5.10 -1.49
N ASP A 84 -5.69 5.94 -2.21
CA ASP A 84 -5.27 7.31 -2.48
C ASP A 84 -5.27 8.14 -1.20
N VAL A 85 -4.12 8.75 -0.92
CA VAL A 85 -3.92 9.64 0.23
C VAL A 85 -3.57 11.02 -0.30
N THR A 86 -4.39 12.00 0.05
CA THR A 86 -4.16 13.39 -0.33
C THR A 86 -3.45 14.15 0.79
N PHE A 87 -2.37 14.80 0.42
CA PHE A 87 -1.62 15.75 1.25
C PHE A 87 -2.01 17.17 0.83
N LEU A 88 -2.30 18.01 1.81
CA LEU A 88 -2.73 19.39 1.62
C LEU A 88 -1.82 20.31 2.42
N LEU A 89 -1.34 21.37 1.80
CA LEU A 89 -0.67 22.45 2.48
C LEU A 89 -1.47 23.73 2.24
N TYR A 90 -2.15 24.20 3.27
CA TYR A 90 -2.91 25.43 3.19
C TYR A 90 -2.01 26.65 3.29
N ASN A 91 -2.52 27.78 2.84
CA ASN A 91 -1.74 29.02 2.77
C ASN A 91 -0.58 28.92 1.76
N PHE A 92 0.52 29.56 2.00
CA PHE A 92 1.70 29.58 1.09
C PHE A 92 1.36 29.91 -0.36
N LYS A 93 0.33 30.72 -0.60
CA LYS A 93 -0.18 31.07 -1.94
C LYS A 93 0.89 31.78 -2.81
N ASN A 94 1.84 32.44 -2.18
CA ASN A 94 2.92 33.19 -2.84
C ASN A 94 4.14 32.30 -3.15
N ALA A 95 4.19 31.06 -2.65
CA ALA A 95 5.25 30.14 -2.97
C ALA A 95 5.27 29.82 -4.49
N LYS A 96 6.48 29.67 -5.03
CA LYS A 96 6.71 29.31 -6.43
C LYS A 96 6.72 27.82 -6.64
N ASN A 97 7.24 27.07 -5.65
CA ASN A 97 7.39 25.63 -5.72
C ASN A 97 7.16 24.99 -4.35
N VAL A 98 6.40 23.91 -4.32
CA VAL A 98 6.20 23.09 -3.12
C VAL A 98 6.39 21.63 -3.48
N ILE A 99 7.24 20.94 -2.72
CA ILE A 99 7.53 19.51 -2.87
C ILE A 99 7.01 18.77 -1.63
N LEU A 100 6.44 17.61 -1.82
CA LEU A 100 6.13 16.65 -0.77
C LEU A 100 7.27 15.63 -0.67
N ALA A 101 7.90 15.52 0.49
CA ALA A 101 8.96 14.55 0.75
C ALA A 101 8.66 13.74 2.01
N GLY A 102 8.97 12.45 1.99
CA GLY A 102 8.71 11.55 3.10
C GLY A 102 9.21 10.13 2.86
N ASP A 103 8.82 9.22 3.76
CA ASP A 103 9.20 7.80 3.70
C ASP A 103 8.81 7.14 2.36
N PHE A 104 7.74 7.62 1.74
CA PHE A 104 7.19 7.07 0.49
C PHE A 104 8.01 7.38 -0.76
N ASN A 105 8.96 8.32 -0.72
CA ASN A 105 9.84 8.68 -1.84
C ASN A 105 11.30 8.86 -1.40
N ASN A 106 11.72 8.20 -0.31
CA ASN A 106 13.07 8.28 0.26
C ASN A 106 13.52 9.75 0.49
N TRP A 107 12.58 10.60 0.89
CA TRP A 107 12.82 12.02 1.16
C TRP A 107 13.37 12.82 -0.03
N SER A 108 13.00 12.41 -1.25
CA SER A 108 13.42 13.09 -2.49
C SER A 108 12.92 14.53 -2.54
N GLU A 109 13.83 15.46 -2.86
CA GLU A 109 13.54 16.90 -2.98
C GLU A 109 13.00 17.30 -4.35
N ASN A 110 12.90 16.36 -5.30
CA ASN A 110 12.61 16.66 -6.70
C ASN A 110 11.46 15.85 -7.30
N GLU A 111 10.93 14.86 -6.58
CA GLU A 111 10.04 13.88 -7.17
C GLU A 111 8.56 14.30 -7.12
N PHE A 112 8.05 14.63 -5.94
CA PHE A 112 6.63 14.91 -5.76
C PHE A 112 6.32 16.41 -5.69
N GLN A 113 6.32 17.04 -6.85
CA GLN A 113 5.94 18.45 -6.97
C GLN A 113 4.42 18.60 -6.76
N MET A 114 4.03 19.37 -5.75
CA MET A 114 2.64 19.61 -5.44
C MET A 114 1.97 20.54 -6.47
N ARG A 115 0.70 20.32 -6.70
CA ARG A 115 -0.12 21.16 -7.56
C ARG A 115 -0.73 22.31 -6.76
N LYS A 116 -0.60 23.51 -7.28
CA LYS A 116 -1.21 24.70 -6.69
C LYS A 116 -2.73 24.67 -6.84
N THR A 117 -3.44 25.07 -5.80
CA THR A 117 -4.88 25.21 -5.76
C THR A 117 -5.27 26.64 -5.31
N GLU A 118 -6.56 26.94 -5.29
CA GLU A 118 -7.05 28.23 -4.79
C GLU A 118 -6.64 28.50 -3.34
N ASN A 119 -6.62 27.45 -2.49
CA ASN A 119 -6.39 27.58 -1.04
C ASN A 119 -5.00 27.13 -0.57
N GLY A 120 -4.12 26.73 -1.48
CA GLY A 120 -2.80 26.22 -1.14
C GLY A 120 -2.26 25.24 -2.16
N TRP A 121 -1.81 24.07 -1.70
CA TRP A 121 -1.13 23.05 -2.51
C TRP A 121 -1.66 21.67 -2.17
N THR A 122 -1.69 20.78 -3.16
CA THR A 122 -2.18 19.41 -3.02
C THR A 122 -1.32 18.42 -3.77
N TYR A 123 -1.19 17.21 -3.19
CA TYR A 123 -0.60 16.06 -3.85
C TYR A 123 -1.33 14.79 -3.38
N THR A 124 -1.67 13.91 -4.32
CA THR A 124 -2.32 12.62 -4.02
C THR A 124 -1.46 11.50 -4.53
N LEU A 125 -1.21 10.49 -3.69
CA LEU A 125 -0.48 9.30 -4.08
C LEU A 125 -1.10 8.05 -3.42
N PRO A 126 -1.00 6.87 -4.08
CA PRO A 126 -1.49 5.61 -3.53
C PRO A 126 -0.49 5.06 -2.51
N LEU A 127 -0.91 4.90 -1.25
CA LEU A 127 -0.12 4.33 -0.16
C LEU A 127 -0.76 3.06 0.39
N THR A 128 0.07 2.11 0.80
CA THR A 128 -0.34 0.96 1.64
C THR A 128 -0.65 1.42 3.06
N GLY A 129 -1.24 0.55 3.86
CA GLY A 129 -1.41 0.81 5.30
C GLY A 129 -0.07 0.99 5.99
N GLY A 130 -0.02 1.85 6.99
CA GLY A 130 1.19 2.10 7.76
C GLY A 130 1.32 3.53 8.27
N LYS A 131 2.44 3.77 8.92
CA LYS A 131 2.87 5.08 9.42
C LYS A 131 3.89 5.67 8.47
N TYR A 132 3.67 6.89 8.01
CA TYR A 132 4.55 7.61 7.10
C TYR A 132 4.97 8.94 7.72
N HIS A 133 6.26 9.21 7.73
CA HIS A 133 6.82 10.52 8.09
C HIS A 133 6.96 11.37 6.82
N TYR A 134 6.67 12.66 6.93
CA TYR A 134 6.75 13.57 5.80
C TYR A 134 6.99 15.01 6.21
N LYS A 135 7.41 15.81 5.26
CA LYS A 135 7.52 17.26 5.30
C LYS A 135 7.15 17.87 3.97
N TYR A 136 6.94 19.17 3.98
CA TYR A 136 6.89 19.97 2.75
C TYR A 136 8.19 20.74 2.57
N ILE A 137 8.56 20.96 1.31
CA ILE A 137 9.68 21.83 0.92
C ILE A 137 9.09 23.00 0.15
N VAL A 138 9.03 24.15 0.81
CA VAL A 138 8.42 25.38 0.26
C VAL A 138 9.53 26.31 -0.19
N ASP A 139 9.67 26.52 -1.50
CA ASP A 139 10.75 27.33 -2.11
C ASP A 139 12.14 26.97 -1.55
N GLY A 140 12.41 25.66 -1.42
CA GLY A 140 13.66 25.11 -0.90
C GLY A 140 13.75 25.01 0.62
N LYS A 141 12.76 25.49 1.38
CA LYS A 141 12.77 25.45 2.85
C LYS A 141 11.92 24.28 3.36
N TRP A 142 12.51 23.40 4.15
CA TRP A 142 11.85 22.30 4.82
C TRP A 142 10.96 22.76 5.97
N ILE A 143 9.70 22.35 5.95
CA ILE A 143 8.73 22.65 7.01
C ILE A 143 7.94 21.39 7.37
N VAL A 144 7.58 21.26 8.64
CA VAL A 144 6.54 20.30 9.06
C VAL A 144 5.18 20.79 8.59
N ASP A 145 4.23 19.89 8.45
CA ASP A 145 2.86 20.26 8.14
C ASP A 145 2.27 21.11 9.28
N PRO A 146 1.93 22.39 9.05
CA PRO A 146 1.43 23.26 10.09
C PRO A 146 0.05 22.83 10.61
N ASP A 147 -0.74 22.15 9.77
CA ASP A 147 -2.11 21.73 10.10
C ASP A 147 -2.17 20.30 10.66
N ASN A 148 -1.02 19.59 10.76
CA ASN A 148 -0.93 18.28 11.38
C ASN A 148 -0.22 18.36 12.74
N SER A 149 -0.97 18.07 13.81
CA SER A 149 -0.41 18.07 15.19
C SER A 149 0.38 16.80 15.52
N VAL A 150 0.23 15.71 14.74
CA VAL A 150 0.94 14.47 14.99
C VAL A 150 2.35 14.56 14.41
N ARG A 151 3.34 14.54 15.30
CA ARG A 151 4.74 14.73 14.94
C ARG A 151 5.63 13.76 15.71
N GLU A 152 6.72 13.33 15.09
CA GLU A 152 7.72 12.47 15.71
C GLU A 152 9.13 12.98 15.44
N TYR A 153 10.04 12.72 16.40
CA TYR A 153 11.49 12.94 16.24
C TYR A 153 12.12 11.73 15.53
N ASP A 154 13.02 11.99 14.61
CA ASP A 154 13.76 10.95 13.86
C ASP A 154 14.99 10.41 14.62
N GLY A 155 15.20 10.81 15.86
CA GLY A 155 16.39 10.47 16.67
C GLY A 155 17.68 11.21 16.27
N LYS A 156 17.63 12.04 15.21
CA LYS A 156 18.75 12.86 14.72
C LYS A 156 18.53 14.37 14.93
N GLY A 157 17.50 14.72 15.67
CA GLY A 157 17.17 16.11 15.99
C GLY A 157 16.16 16.77 15.04
N HIS A 158 15.61 16.03 14.08
CA HIS A 158 14.58 16.57 13.20
C HIS A 158 13.19 16.12 13.66
N ILE A 159 12.22 17.01 13.51
CA ILE A 159 10.81 16.74 13.72
C ILE A 159 10.16 16.50 12.35
N ASN A 160 9.38 15.44 12.23
CA ASN A 160 8.62 15.11 11.04
C ASN A 160 7.12 15.06 11.36
N SER A 161 6.28 15.45 10.41
CA SER A 161 4.84 15.21 10.47
C SER A 161 4.55 13.73 10.22
N VAL A 162 3.49 13.20 10.81
CA VAL A 162 3.12 11.78 10.71
C VAL A 162 1.75 11.62 10.06
N LYS A 163 1.67 10.76 9.05
CA LYS A 163 0.43 10.33 8.40
C LYS A 163 0.19 8.85 8.65
N MET A 164 -0.93 8.53 9.30
CA MET A 164 -1.41 7.14 9.45
C MET A 164 -2.33 6.80 8.28
N VAL A 165 -2.06 5.70 7.58
CA VAL A 165 -2.90 5.14 6.52
C VAL A 165 -3.53 3.84 7.02
N ARG A 166 -4.86 3.80 7.00
CA ARG A 166 -5.64 2.65 7.49
C ARG A 166 -6.78 2.32 6.53
#